data_5733766525958c8db077a6cb057d4792
#
_entry.id   5733766525958c8db077a6cb057d4792
#
_cell.length_a   1.000
_cell.length_b   1.000
_cell.length_c   1.000
_cell.angle_alpha   90.00
_cell.angle_beta   90.00
_cell.angle_gamma   90.00
#
_symmetry.space_group_name_H-M   'P 1'
#
loop_
_entity.id
_entity.type
_entity.pdbx_description
1 polymer ?
#
loop_
_entity_poly.entity_id
_entity_poly.type
_entity_poly.pdbx_seq_one_letter_code
_entity_poly.pdbx_strand_id
1 'polypeptide(L)'
;MASLIKKKKGNRLYYYLVESARVDGQPRIVHQAYLGTAEKLAELVQQKSAPVPLSATLRDFGLPGALWLAAKQSGLWPLLESLWPAPRSGPGPAHYLLLAAIHRICDPGPKTEVSDWYDRTILASEWGFPAERFTSQAFWDAFEQILPETSATLAPAEDPLDQAQLRLLGLWKEKQLVGRWLLAYDTTNFYTYIASTNTRNQLAQRGHNKQGRHNLRQVGLSYVLDGESGLSLCHHVYPGNVADVEEFSVALARIVRLLDQNQIARDTVTLVFDKGTAALDNTVQLQEAGVGWISALPWNQAPAELRERATEELPPCSAEQPGVRAVAEKLLVHGQEYRAVLKYSAPFAAEQLHSLTTSISRTLQSLRRFSKELNKPRARWTEEGIRRKIQKWLSGQFLGDVIRYQLESRDGPWRLQFDFDQAAFERLLGRRLGRTVLLTSRLDWTAEQVVAGYAGQQQVERVFRGLKDGEWLAWGPMHHWTDRKIRIHAFYCMLGISLLQYVHRQAKAAWSDLSMEQLLEELQEIQQFVLLYPRQGEKGTPRAAYVLSKQTLAQQALAKALKLDELQITHRR
;
A
#
# COMPACT_ATOMS: atom_id res chain seq x y z
N MET A 1 24.03 -2.05 -26.13
CA MET A 1 25.35 -1.64 -26.66
C MET A 1 25.61 -0.23 -26.18
N ALA A 2 26.66 -0.02 -25.39
CA ALA A 2 27.01 1.30 -24.90
C ALA A 2 27.67 2.14 -26.01
N SER A 3 27.23 3.39 -26.16
CA SER A 3 27.81 4.32 -27.16
C SER A 3 27.91 5.73 -26.58
N LEU A 4 28.89 6.47 -27.07
CA LEU A 4 29.11 7.86 -26.67
C LEU A 4 28.31 8.77 -27.62
N ILE A 5 27.42 9.59 -27.07
CA ILE A 5 26.72 10.59 -27.86
C ILE A 5 27.06 12.01 -27.39
N LYS A 6 26.92 12.96 -28.29
CA LYS A 6 27.08 14.40 -28.00
C LYS A 6 25.74 15.12 -28.13
N LYS A 7 25.45 15.99 -27.18
CA LYS A 7 24.28 16.88 -27.23
C LYS A 7 24.75 18.33 -27.15
N LYS A 8 24.22 19.18 -28.02
CA LYS A 8 24.52 20.63 -28.01
C LYS A 8 23.47 21.35 -27.18
N LYS A 9 23.90 22.15 -26.21
CA LYS A 9 23.04 23.02 -25.42
C LYS A 9 23.63 24.43 -25.42
N GLY A 10 23.00 25.35 -26.14
CA GLY A 10 23.56 26.65 -26.45
C GLY A 10 24.84 26.52 -27.31
N ASN A 11 25.91 27.20 -26.92
CA ASN A 11 27.22 27.11 -27.61
C ASN A 11 28.14 26.00 -27.06
N ARG A 12 27.68 25.13 -26.14
CA ARG A 12 28.50 24.07 -25.51
C ARG A 12 28.06 22.69 -25.94
N LEU A 13 29.05 21.79 -26.16
CA LEU A 13 28.83 20.36 -26.41
C LEU A 13 29.01 19.60 -25.11
N TYR A 14 28.05 18.70 -24.84
CA TYR A 14 28.03 17.81 -23.70
C TYR A 14 28.03 16.36 -24.18
N TYR A 15 28.80 15.52 -23.52
CA TYR A 15 28.96 14.11 -23.85
C TYR A 15 28.20 13.23 -22.87
N TYR A 16 27.58 12.21 -23.39
CA TYR A 16 26.81 11.24 -22.65
C TYR A 16 27.19 9.83 -23.08
N LEU A 17 27.35 8.93 -22.13
CA LEU A 17 27.37 7.51 -22.38
C LEU A 17 25.92 7.03 -22.41
N VAL A 18 25.50 6.41 -23.48
CA VAL A 18 24.13 5.88 -23.63
C VAL A 18 24.18 4.40 -23.91
N GLU A 19 23.27 3.67 -23.32
CA GLU A 19 23.00 2.30 -23.66
C GLU A 19 21.70 2.22 -24.44
N SER A 20 21.77 1.57 -25.61
CA SER A 20 20.61 1.40 -26.48
C SER A 20 20.20 -0.06 -26.50
N ALA A 21 18.91 -0.32 -26.26
CA ALA A 21 18.27 -1.62 -26.44
C ALA A 21 17.10 -1.51 -27.43
N ARG A 22 16.66 -2.63 -27.98
CA ARG A 22 15.45 -2.68 -28.78
C ARG A 22 14.24 -2.84 -27.85
N VAL A 23 13.38 -1.83 -27.84
CA VAL A 23 12.09 -1.83 -27.15
C VAL A 23 11.02 -1.78 -28.25
N ASP A 24 10.13 -2.74 -28.28
CA ASP A 24 9.10 -2.89 -29.32
C ASP A 24 9.67 -2.90 -30.77
N GLY A 25 10.82 -3.55 -30.96
CA GLY A 25 11.50 -3.64 -32.25
C GLY A 25 12.24 -2.39 -32.69
N GLN A 26 12.13 -1.26 -31.98
CA GLN A 26 12.79 0.00 -32.25
C GLN A 26 13.99 0.25 -31.32
N PRO A 27 15.11 0.78 -31.82
CA PRO A 27 16.25 1.14 -30.98
C PRO A 27 15.87 2.34 -30.11
N ARG A 28 15.90 2.16 -28.78
CA ARG A 28 15.70 3.24 -27.80
C ARG A 28 16.88 3.31 -26.85
N ILE A 29 17.20 4.51 -26.39
CA ILE A 29 18.16 4.72 -25.30
C ILE A 29 17.45 4.30 -24.02
N VAL A 30 17.94 3.23 -23.39
CA VAL A 30 17.40 2.68 -22.13
C VAL A 30 18.18 3.20 -20.92
N HIS A 31 19.42 3.69 -21.13
CA HIS A 31 20.23 4.29 -20.09
C HIS A 31 21.06 5.44 -20.64
N GLN A 32 21.24 6.52 -19.85
CA GLN A 32 22.05 7.67 -20.24
C GLN A 32 22.81 8.23 -19.02
N ALA A 33 24.15 8.25 -19.10
CA ALA A 33 25.01 8.88 -18.10
C ALA A 33 25.68 10.14 -18.67
N TYR A 34 25.68 11.22 -17.90
CA TYR A 34 26.33 12.47 -18.27
C TYR A 34 27.83 12.44 -17.96
N LEU A 35 28.69 12.67 -18.96
CA LEU A 35 30.17 12.63 -18.83
C LEU A 35 30.83 14.02 -18.76
N GLY A 36 30.11 15.10 -19.07
CA GLY A 36 30.66 16.46 -19.02
C GLY A 36 30.89 17.11 -20.38
N THR A 37 31.70 18.19 -20.38
CA THR A 37 32.13 18.88 -21.60
C THR A 37 33.35 18.20 -22.25
N ALA A 38 33.73 18.64 -23.47
CA ALA A 38 34.91 18.13 -24.15
C ALA A 38 36.20 18.40 -23.36
N GLU A 39 36.29 19.56 -22.67
CA GLU A 39 37.42 19.90 -21.82
C GLU A 39 37.54 18.90 -20.66
N LYS A 40 36.42 18.58 -20.01
CA LYS A 40 36.39 17.64 -18.89
C LYS A 40 36.68 16.21 -19.31
N LEU A 41 36.27 15.82 -20.52
CA LEU A 41 36.68 14.56 -21.14
C LEU A 41 38.18 14.57 -21.52
N ALA A 42 38.69 15.69 -22.05
CA ALA A 42 40.12 15.86 -22.36
C ALA A 42 40.98 15.83 -21.08
N GLU A 43 40.54 16.45 -19.99
CA GLU A 43 41.19 16.34 -18.66
C GLU A 43 41.22 14.89 -18.17
N LEU A 44 40.13 14.14 -18.31
CA LEU A 44 40.05 12.71 -17.95
C LEU A 44 40.98 11.85 -18.83
N VAL A 45 41.14 12.20 -20.11
CA VAL A 45 42.02 11.51 -21.06
C VAL A 45 43.49 11.96 -20.92
N GLN A 46 43.76 13.23 -20.57
CA GLN A 46 45.09 13.80 -20.37
C GLN A 46 45.74 13.46 -19.03
N GLN A 47 44.97 13.00 -18.04
CA GLN A 47 45.52 12.36 -16.85
C GLN A 47 46.17 11.02 -17.26
N LYS A 48 47.40 11.12 -17.83
CA LYS A 48 48.21 10.07 -18.48
C LYS A 48 48.61 8.87 -17.61
N SER A 49 47.86 8.56 -16.51
CA SER A 49 48.18 7.41 -15.67
C SER A 49 46.94 6.71 -15.07
N ALA A 50 45.70 7.13 -15.36
CA ALA A 50 44.56 6.38 -14.94
C ALA A 50 44.25 5.25 -15.92
N PRO A 51 44.30 3.99 -15.52
CA PRO A 51 43.96 2.88 -16.39
C PRO A 51 42.50 3.01 -16.86
N VAL A 52 42.27 2.77 -18.16
CA VAL A 52 40.91 2.74 -18.72
C VAL A 52 40.21 1.49 -18.21
N PRO A 53 38.95 1.58 -17.67
CA PRO A 53 38.24 0.40 -17.24
C PRO A 53 37.94 -0.54 -18.41
N LEU A 54 38.13 -1.84 -18.22
CA LEU A 54 37.80 -2.90 -19.16
C LEU A 54 36.28 -3.06 -19.35
N SER A 55 35.56 -2.87 -18.28
CA SER A 55 34.09 -2.92 -18.27
C SER A 55 33.50 -1.99 -17.18
N ALA A 56 32.28 -1.55 -17.44
CA ALA A 56 31.46 -0.84 -16.47
C ALA A 56 30.12 -1.56 -16.35
N THR A 57 29.77 -1.98 -15.14
CA THR A 57 28.48 -2.60 -14.83
C THR A 57 27.70 -1.65 -13.93
N LEU A 58 26.42 -1.49 -14.20
CA LEU A 58 25.50 -0.70 -13.38
C LEU A 58 24.82 -1.61 -12.39
N ARG A 59 24.68 -1.17 -11.14
CA ARG A 59 23.97 -1.87 -10.08
C ARG A 59 22.95 -0.97 -9.41
N ASP A 60 21.78 -1.55 -9.08
CA ASP A 60 20.80 -0.91 -8.24
C ASP A 60 21.34 -0.83 -6.82
N PHE A 61 21.47 0.38 -6.30
CA PHE A 61 22.11 0.65 -5.02
C PHE A 61 21.15 1.22 -3.99
N GLY A 62 20.48 2.33 -4.31
CA GLY A 62 19.77 3.14 -3.32
C GLY A 62 18.60 2.41 -2.69
N LEU A 63 17.61 2.00 -3.48
CA LEU A 63 16.39 1.39 -2.94
C LEU A 63 16.65 -0.01 -2.33
N PRO A 64 17.28 -0.98 -3.02
CA PRO A 64 17.56 -2.28 -2.41
C PRO A 64 18.51 -2.17 -1.21
N GLY A 65 19.45 -1.23 -1.23
CA GLY A 65 20.35 -0.97 -0.12
C GLY A 65 19.63 -0.38 1.10
N ALA A 66 18.74 0.60 0.90
CA ALA A 66 17.94 1.17 1.97
C ALA A 66 17.05 0.13 2.65
N LEU A 67 16.40 -0.75 1.87
CA LEU A 67 15.56 -1.83 2.40
C LEU A 67 16.39 -2.87 3.18
N TRP A 68 17.58 -3.20 2.70
CA TRP A 68 18.50 -4.08 3.43
C TRP A 68 18.97 -3.47 4.75
N LEU A 69 19.38 -2.21 4.75
CA LEU A 69 19.75 -1.49 5.97
C LEU A 69 18.58 -1.39 6.94
N ALA A 70 17.38 -1.12 6.44
CA ALA A 70 16.16 -1.12 7.24
C ALA A 70 15.91 -2.48 7.91
N ALA A 71 16.11 -3.59 7.20
CA ALA A 71 15.98 -4.92 7.77
C ALA A 71 17.00 -5.16 8.92
N LYS A 72 18.22 -4.67 8.77
CA LYS A 72 19.26 -4.75 9.83
C LYS A 72 18.93 -3.84 11.02
N GLN A 73 18.65 -2.57 10.76
CA GLN A 73 18.48 -1.53 11.79
C GLN A 73 17.19 -1.72 12.60
N SER A 74 16.10 -2.14 11.96
CA SER A 74 14.84 -2.45 12.65
C SER A 74 14.92 -3.74 13.49
N GLY A 75 15.95 -4.57 13.30
CA GLY A 75 16.08 -5.87 13.94
C GLY A 75 15.33 -6.99 13.21
N LEU A 76 14.66 -6.67 12.08
CA LEU A 76 13.93 -7.66 11.29
C LEU A 76 14.84 -8.78 10.79
N TRP A 77 16.01 -8.43 10.26
CA TRP A 77 16.97 -9.42 9.75
C TRP A 77 17.43 -10.43 10.81
N PRO A 78 17.96 -10.03 11.98
CA PRO A 78 18.30 -10.96 13.04
C PRO A 78 17.12 -11.83 13.50
N LEU A 79 15.91 -11.27 13.53
CA LEU A 79 14.71 -12.03 13.89
C LEU A 79 14.43 -13.13 12.86
N LEU A 80 14.44 -12.82 11.56
CA LEU A 80 14.22 -13.81 10.51
C LEU A 80 15.27 -14.92 10.53
N GLU A 81 16.55 -14.57 10.74
CA GLU A 81 17.62 -15.55 10.90
C GLU A 81 17.43 -16.45 12.13
N SER A 82 16.93 -15.90 13.23
CA SER A 82 16.65 -16.68 14.45
C SER A 82 15.50 -17.67 14.27
N LEU A 83 14.49 -17.29 13.45
CA LEU A 83 13.34 -18.15 13.14
C LEU A 83 13.70 -19.23 12.11
N TRP A 84 14.48 -18.86 11.11
CA TRP A 84 14.84 -19.74 9.99
C TRP A 84 16.35 -19.63 9.68
N PRO A 85 17.19 -20.29 10.48
CA PRO A 85 18.63 -20.15 10.37
C PRO A 85 19.18 -20.65 9.04
N ALA A 86 20.27 -20.04 8.61
CA ALA A 86 20.98 -20.46 7.41
C ALA A 86 21.64 -21.83 7.60
N PRO A 87 21.74 -22.64 6.54
CA PRO A 87 22.54 -23.87 6.54
C PRO A 87 24.03 -23.53 6.67
N ARG A 88 24.87 -24.56 6.90
CA ARG A 88 26.33 -24.35 6.99
C ARG A 88 26.94 -23.69 5.74
N SER A 89 26.31 -23.80 4.60
CA SER A 89 26.79 -23.23 3.33
C SER A 89 25.61 -22.78 2.46
N GLY A 90 25.64 -21.54 1.99
CA GLY A 90 24.63 -20.97 1.11
C GLY A 90 23.57 -20.13 1.83
N PRO A 91 22.62 -19.54 1.08
CA PRO A 91 21.54 -18.74 1.63
C PRO A 91 20.54 -19.60 2.38
N GLY A 92 20.09 -19.16 3.55
CA GLY A 92 19.01 -19.79 4.32
C GLY A 92 17.63 -19.28 3.95
N PRO A 93 16.54 -19.89 4.50
CA PRO A 93 15.16 -19.50 4.20
C PRO A 93 14.87 -18.02 4.45
N ALA A 94 15.50 -17.41 5.47
CA ALA A 94 15.39 -15.99 5.77
C ALA A 94 15.88 -15.10 4.60
N HIS A 95 16.95 -15.49 3.90
CA HIS A 95 17.45 -14.77 2.73
C HIS A 95 16.43 -14.79 1.58
N TYR A 96 15.86 -15.96 1.27
CA TYR A 96 14.84 -16.09 0.22
C TYR A 96 13.59 -15.28 0.54
N LEU A 97 13.16 -15.27 1.80
CA LEU A 97 12.00 -14.53 2.26
C LEU A 97 12.21 -13.01 2.10
N LEU A 98 13.35 -12.52 2.62
CA LEU A 98 13.70 -11.10 2.54
C LEU A 98 13.94 -10.66 1.10
N LEU A 99 14.64 -11.48 0.30
CA LEU A 99 14.87 -11.20 -1.12
C LEU A 99 13.55 -11.11 -1.89
N ALA A 100 12.60 -12.01 -1.62
CA ALA A 100 11.28 -11.96 -2.24
C ALA A 100 10.52 -10.68 -1.87
N ALA A 101 10.63 -10.21 -0.60
CA ALA A 101 10.01 -8.97 -0.15
C ALA A 101 10.62 -7.75 -0.85
N ILE A 102 11.95 -7.65 -0.89
CA ILE A 102 12.68 -6.53 -1.52
C ILE A 102 12.43 -6.51 -3.03
N HIS A 103 12.47 -7.66 -3.70
CA HIS A 103 12.22 -7.77 -5.14
C HIS A 103 10.81 -7.29 -5.53
N ARG A 104 9.80 -7.54 -4.69
CA ARG A 104 8.43 -7.06 -4.95
C ARG A 104 8.30 -5.54 -4.90
N ILE A 105 9.23 -4.86 -4.24
CA ILE A 105 9.28 -3.41 -4.16
C ILE A 105 10.10 -2.83 -5.32
N CYS A 106 11.30 -3.41 -5.55
CA CYS A 106 12.28 -2.83 -6.46
C CYS A 106 12.05 -3.16 -7.94
N ASP A 107 11.70 -4.43 -8.23
CA ASP A 107 11.54 -4.95 -9.61
C ASP A 107 10.50 -6.09 -9.60
N PRO A 108 9.20 -5.75 -9.45
CA PRO A 108 8.16 -6.77 -9.28
C PRO A 108 8.02 -7.65 -10.52
N GLY A 109 8.42 -8.92 -10.37
CA GLY A 109 8.41 -9.92 -11.43
C GLY A 109 8.23 -11.35 -10.92
N PRO A 110 8.25 -12.35 -11.81
CA PRO A 110 8.24 -13.76 -11.44
C PRO A 110 9.55 -14.18 -10.77
N LYS A 111 9.49 -15.23 -9.95
CA LYS A 111 10.70 -15.72 -9.24
C LYS A 111 11.81 -16.24 -10.16
N THR A 112 11.50 -16.49 -11.42
CA THR A 112 12.50 -16.85 -12.45
C THR A 112 13.43 -15.70 -12.82
N GLU A 113 13.06 -14.46 -12.56
CA GLU A 113 13.83 -13.26 -12.88
C GLU A 113 14.64 -12.74 -11.69
N VAL A 114 14.37 -13.25 -10.47
CA VAL A 114 15.01 -12.78 -9.23
C VAL A 114 16.51 -12.98 -9.22
N SER A 115 17.01 -14.08 -9.79
CA SER A 115 18.45 -14.37 -9.89
C SER A 115 19.20 -13.28 -10.65
N ASP A 116 18.71 -12.93 -11.84
CA ASP A 116 19.32 -11.92 -12.71
C ASP A 116 19.20 -10.50 -12.12
N TRP A 117 18.07 -10.22 -11.45
CA TRP A 117 17.89 -8.95 -10.76
C TRP A 117 18.84 -8.84 -9.55
N TYR A 118 18.92 -9.88 -8.71
CA TYR A 118 19.80 -9.91 -7.54
C TYR A 118 21.25 -9.61 -7.90
N ASP A 119 21.77 -10.21 -8.98
CA ASP A 119 23.15 -10.00 -9.43
C ASP A 119 23.45 -8.55 -9.80
N ARG A 120 22.42 -7.82 -10.23
CA ARG A 120 22.49 -6.40 -10.58
C ARG A 120 22.25 -5.45 -9.42
N THR A 121 22.16 -5.95 -8.19
CA THR A 121 21.91 -5.12 -6.99
C THR A 121 23.11 -5.10 -6.04
N ILE A 122 23.10 -4.16 -5.12
CA ILE A 122 24.07 -4.12 -4.01
C ILE A 122 23.96 -5.35 -3.11
N LEU A 123 22.80 -6.03 -3.08
CA LEU A 123 22.58 -7.21 -2.25
C LEU A 123 23.53 -8.36 -2.61
N ALA A 124 23.89 -8.51 -3.88
CA ALA A 124 24.87 -9.51 -4.31
C ALA A 124 26.25 -9.30 -3.65
N SER A 125 26.64 -8.03 -3.48
CA SER A 125 27.89 -7.69 -2.77
C SER A 125 27.78 -7.82 -1.26
N GLU A 126 26.63 -7.42 -0.69
CA GLU A 126 26.38 -7.48 0.76
C GLU A 126 26.29 -8.91 1.28
N TRP A 127 25.61 -9.79 0.55
CA TRP A 127 25.39 -11.18 0.95
C TRP A 127 26.49 -12.14 0.47
N GLY A 128 27.14 -11.83 -0.66
CA GLY A 128 28.25 -12.62 -1.21
C GLY A 128 27.85 -13.98 -1.76
N PHE A 129 26.57 -14.22 -2.03
CA PHE A 129 26.12 -15.47 -2.63
C PHE A 129 26.09 -15.36 -4.15
N PRO A 130 26.45 -16.45 -4.88
CA PRO A 130 26.26 -16.52 -6.33
C PRO A 130 24.77 -16.42 -6.70
N ALA A 131 24.44 -15.67 -7.74
CA ALA A 131 23.06 -15.43 -8.17
C ALA A 131 22.31 -16.73 -8.53
N GLU A 132 23.01 -17.73 -9.03
CA GLU A 132 22.48 -19.05 -9.41
C GLU A 132 21.89 -19.82 -8.22
N ARG A 133 22.15 -19.38 -6.98
CA ARG A 133 21.50 -19.93 -5.78
C ARG A 133 20.04 -19.50 -5.65
N PHE A 134 19.64 -18.41 -6.29
CA PHE A 134 18.29 -17.84 -6.16
C PHE A 134 17.36 -18.24 -7.32
N THR A 135 17.37 -19.52 -7.68
CA THR A 135 16.43 -20.06 -8.68
C THR A 135 15.00 -20.12 -8.15
N SER A 136 14.01 -20.12 -9.06
CA SER A 136 12.59 -20.25 -8.69
C SER A 136 12.33 -21.50 -7.82
N GLN A 137 12.99 -22.64 -8.14
CA GLN A 137 12.83 -23.85 -7.34
C GLN A 137 13.41 -23.69 -5.94
N ALA A 138 14.61 -23.10 -5.82
CA ALA A 138 15.23 -22.86 -4.53
C ALA A 138 14.37 -21.96 -3.60
N PHE A 139 13.63 -20.98 -4.16
CA PHE A 139 12.65 -20.22 -3.39
C PHE A 139 11.56 -21.13 -2.80
N TRP A 140 11.02 -22.07 -3.60
CA TRP A 140 9.95 -22.94 -3.12
C TRP A 140 10.47 -23.96 -2.08
N ASP A 141 11.67 -24.46 -2.25
CA ASP A 141 12.32 -25.38 -1.30
C ASP A 141 12.57 -24.67 0.04
N ALA A 142 13.04 -23.41 -0.01
CA ALA A 142 13.21 -22.59 1.18
C ALA A 142 11.89 -22.25 1.86
N PHE A 143 10.86 -21.92 1.08
CA PHE A 143 9.52 -21.60 1.60
C PHE A 143 8.81 -22.83 2.20
N GLU A 144 9.16 -24.04 1.77
CA GLU A 144 8.69 -25.28 2.39
C GLU A 144 9.25 -25.47 3.78
N GLN A 145 10.50 -25.04 4.03
CA GLN A 145 11.09 -25.02 5.35
C GLN A 145 10.44 -23.98 6.28
N ILE A 146 9.98 -22.85 5.73
CA ILE A 146 9.26 -21.80 6.48
C ILE A 146 7.85 -22.26 6.86
N LEU A 147 7.12 -22.82 5.91
CA LEU A 147 5.73 -23.27 6.07
C LEU A 147 5.55 -24.64 5.41
N PRO A 148 5.77 -25.73 6.14
CA PRO A 148 5.55 -27.09 5.62
C PRO A 148 4.11 -27.36 5.18
N GLU A 149 3.90 -28.32 4.29
CA GLU A 149 2.56 -28.71 3.83
C GLU A 149 1.63 -29.17 4.97
N THR A 150 2.21 -29.80 5.98
CA THR A 150 1.51 -30.25 7.20
C THR A 150 0.94 -29.08 8.02
N SER A 151 1.38 -27.84 7.78
CA SER A 151 0.90 -26.66 8.52
C SER A 151 -0.55 -26.26 8.15
N ALA A 152 -1.16 -26.82 7.14
CA ALA A 152 -2.52 -26.48 6.73
C ALA A 152 -3.59 -26.80 7.80
N THR A 153 -3.29 -27.73 8.71
CA THR A 153 -4.20 -28.17 9.79
C THR A 153 -3.76 -27.73 11.18
N LEU A 154 -2.66 -26.95 11.29
CA LEU A 154 -2.16 -26.48 12.59
C LEU A 154 -3.08 -25.43 13.20
N ALA A 155 -3.22 -25.48 14.51
CA ALA A 155 -3.84 -24.38 15.24
C ALA A 155 -3.02 -23.08 15.06
N PRO A 156 -3.65 -21.88 15.12
CA PRO A 156 -2.92 -20.61 15.01
C PRO A 156 -1.73 -20.48 15.97
N ALA A 157 -1.77 -21.17 17.10
CA ALA A 157 -0.66 -21.19 18.06
C ALA A 157 0.57 -21.95 17.57
N GLU A 158 0.41 -22.87 16.64
CA GLU A 158 1.47 -23.74 16.10
C GLU A 158 1.91 -23.33 14.70
N ASP A 159 1.16 -22.42 14.07
CA ASP A 159 1.44 -21.96 12.72
C ASP A 159 2.71 -21.10 12.65
N PRO A 160 3.72 -21.48 11.83
CA PRO A 160 4.99 -20.78 11.79
C PRO A 160 4.90 -19.30 11.41
N LEU A 161 3.97 -18.93 10.53
CA LEU A 161 3.78 -17.52 10.12
C LEU A 161 3.11 -16.71 11.23
N ASP A 162 2.19 -17.30 11.98
CA ASP A 162 1.57 -16.65 13.15
C ASP A 162 2.59 -16.48 14.28
N GLN A 163 3.47 -17.46 14.49
CA GLN A 163 4.59 -17.33 15.42
C GLN A 163 5.56 -16.21 15.00
N ALA A 164 5.85 -16.11 13.70
CA ALA A 164 6.69 -15.02 13.19
C ALA A 164 6.05 -13.65 13.41
N GLN A 165 4.75 -13.51 13.19
CA GLN A 165 4.02 -12.27 13.45
C GLN A 165 4.02 -11.90 14.94
N LEU A 166 3.87 -12.89 15.81
CA LEU A 166 3.98 -12.69 17.26
C LEU A 166 5.36 -12.12 17.65
N ARG A 167 6.42 -12.71 17.11
CA ARG A 167 7.80 -12.28 17.38
C ARG A 167 8.08 -10.90 16.77
N LEU A 168 7.50 -10.58 15.61
CA LEU A 168 7.58 -9.25 14.99
C LEU A 168 6.96 -8.17 15.88
N LEU A 169 5.77 -8.40 16.43
CA LEU A 169 5.15 -7.45 17.35
C LEU A 169 6.02 -7.23 18.59
N GLY A 170 6.58 -8.30 19.16
CA GLY A 170 7.51 -8.21 20.28
C GLY A 170 8.74 -7.37 19.94
N LEU A 171 9.33 -7.57 18.75
CA LEU A 171 10.44 -6.77 18.25
C LEU A 171 10.06 -5.29 18.07
N TRP A 172 8.91 -4.98 17.47
CA TRP A 172 8.47 -3.61 17.30
C TRP A 172 8.25 -2.90 18.63
N LYS A 173 7.70 -3.62 19.63
CA LYS A 173 7.53 -3.13 20.99
C LYS A 173 8.88 -2.86 21.66
N GLU A 174 9.81 -3.81 21.62
CA GLU A 174 11.17 -3.70 22.20
C GLU A 174 11.94 -2.52 21.61
N LYS A 175 11.85 -2.33 20.29
CA LYS A 175 12.50 -1.24 19.57
C LYS A 175 11.74 0.09 19.66
N GLN A 176 10.63 0.15 20.41
CA GLN A 176 9.78 1.34 20.55
C GLN A 176 9.32 1.92 19.19
N LEU A 177 9.14 1.06 18.22
CA LEU A 177 8.64 1.43 16.89
C LEU A 177 7.12 1.56 16.87
N VAL A 178 6.45 0.93 17.81
CA VAL A 178 5.01 0.98 18.10
C VAL A 178 4.83 1.28 19.58
N GLY A 179 3.83 2.05 19.96
CA GLY A 179 3.74 2.45 21.38
C GLY A 179 2.40 2.98 21.85
N ARG A 180 1.65 3.67 20.99
CA ARG A 180 0.34 4.21 21.36
C ARG A 180 -0.80 3.20 21.26
N TRP A 181 -0.54 2.01 20.78
CA TRP A 181 -1.49 0.91 20.60
C TRP A 181 -2.79 1.31 19.90
N LEU A 182 -2.66 2.19 18.91
CA LEU A 182 -3.72 2.54 17.98
C LEU A 182 -3.60 1.62 16.77
N LEU A 183 -4.44 0.59 16.69
CA LEU A 183 -4.38 -0.44 15.67
C LEU A 183 -5.41 -0.14 14.57
N ALA A 184 -4.99 -0.01 13.33
CA ALA A 184 -5.89 0.12 12.20
C ALA A 184 -6.13 -1.26 11.57
N TYR A 185 -7.40 -1.64 11.47
CA TYR A 185 -7.86 -2.90 10.88
C TYR A 185 -8.71 -2.64 9.65
N ASP A 186 -8.46 -3.40 8.60
CA ASP A 186 -9.33 -3.44 7.42
C ASP A 186 -9.16 -4.76 6.66
N THR A 187 -10.08 -5.04 5.74
CA THR A 187 -10.10 -6.21 4.88
C THR A 187 -10.08 -5.81 3.42
N THR A 188 -9.45 -6.63 2.60
CA THR A 188 -9.46 -6.45 1.16
C THR A 188 -9.41 -7.80 0.44
N ASN A 189 -9.74 -7.79 -0.86
CA ASN A 189 -9.66 -8.98 -1.71
C ASN A 189 -8.63 -8.77 -2.82
N PHE A 190 -7.89 -9.84 -3.12
CA PHE A 190 -6.96 -9.91 -4.25
C PHE A 190 -7.37 -11.01 -5.21
N TYR A 191 -7.39 -10.69 -6.50
CA TYR A 191 -7.68 -11.69 -7.54
C TYR A 191 -6.52 -12.66 -7.72
N THR A 192 -6.90 -13.88 -8.09
CA THR A 192 -5.97 -14.94 -8.48
C THR A 192 -6.22 -15.36 -9.92
N TYR A 193 -5.15 -15.71 -10.62
CA TYR A 193 -5.20 -16.21 -12.00
C TYR A 193 -5.00 -17.74 -12.01
N ILE A 194 -5.66 -18.42 -11.06
CA ILE A 194 -5.59 -19.87 -10.89
C ILE A 194 -6.68 -20.51 -11.76
N ALA A 195 -6.36 -21.63 -12.41
CA ALA A 195 -7.32 -22.39 -13.20
C ALA A 195 -8.55 -22.79 -12.36
N SER A 196 -9.74 -22.70 -12.93
CA SER A 196 -11.00 -23.03 -12.24
C SER A 196 -11.07 -24.50 -11.81
N THR A 197 -10.33 -25.38 -12.47
CA THR A 197 -10.20 -26.81 -12.17
C THR A 197 -9.22 -27.11 -11.03
N ASN A 198 -8.52 -26.12 -10.48
CA ASN A 198 -7.59 -26.34 -9.39
C ASN A 198 -8.34 -26.68 -8.10
N THR A 199 -8.09 -27.87 -7.55
CA THR A 199 -8.66 -28.38 -6.30
C THR A 199 -7.70 -28.30 -5.11
N ARG A 200 -6.43 -27.92 -5.33
CA ARG A 200 -5.40 -27.83 -4.29
C ARG A 200 -5.42 -26.50 -3.52
N ASN A 201 -6.36 -25.63 -3.84
CA ASN A 201 -6.47 -24.31 -3.24
C ASN A 201 -7.86 -24.12 -2.64
N GLN A 202 -7.93 -23.94 -1.32
CA GLN A 202 -9.15 -23.67 -0.56
C GLN A 202 -9.36 -22.16 -0.32
N LEU A 203 -8.29 -21.36 -0.32
CA LEU A 203 -8.35 -19.93 -0.08
C LEU A 203 -8.87 -19.15 -1.29
N ALA A 204 -8.46 -19.52 -2.52
CA ALA A 204 -8.93 -18.85 -3.72
C ALA A 204 -10.32 -19.32 -4.11
N GLN A 205 -11.33 -18.53 -3.76
CA GLN A 205 -12.74 -18.81 -4.01
C GLN A 205 -13.40 -17.68 -4.82
N ARG A 206 -14.52 -17.98 -5.48
CA ARG A 206 -15.36 -16.97 -6.10
C ARG A 206 -16.24 -16.34 -5.04
N GLY A 207 -16.20 -15.02 -4.92
CA GLY A 207 -16.96 -14.28 -3.92
C GLY A 207 -17.46 -12.95 -4.46
N HIS A 208 -18.15 -12.21 -3.60
CA HIS A 208 -18.57 -10.86 -3.91
C HIS A 208 -17.34 -9.95 -4.02
N ASN A 209 -17.23 -9.19 -5.11
CA ASN A 209 -16.16 -8.23 -5.25
C ASN A 209 -16.66 -6.88 -5.76
N LYS A 210 -16.08 -5.81 -5.23
CA LYS A 210 -16.43 -4.43 -5.57
C LYS A 210 -16.02 -4.02 -6.99
N GLN A 211 -15.15 -4.81 -7.66
CA GLN A 211 -14.63 -4.50 -9.01
C GLN A 211 -15.38 -5.23 -10.14
N GLY A 212 -16.39 -6.04 -9.82
CA GLY A 212 -17.25 -6.71 -10.81
C GLY A 212 -16.60 -7.87 -11.60
N ARG A 213 -15.41 -8.35 -11.19
CA ARG A 213 -14.71 -9.46 -11.84
C ARG A 213 -15.19 -10.84 -11.32
N HIS A 214 -16.46 -11.16 -11.51
CA HIS A 214 -17.08 -12.36 -10.96
C HIS A 214 -16.55 -13.70 -11.55
N ASN A 215 -15.82 -13.63 -12.66
CA ASN A 215 -15.20 -14.79 -13.31
C ASN A 215 -13.90 -15.24 -12.66
N LEU A 216 -13.25 -14.40 -11.87
CA LEU A 216 -11.99 -14.71 -11.20
C LEU A 216 -12.23 -15.23 -9.78
N ARG A 217 -11.33 -16.12 -9.32
CA ARG A 217 -11.19 -16.44 -7.91
C ARG A 217 -10.43 -15.31 -7.19
N GLN A 218 -10.69 -15.15 -5.93
CA GLN A 218 -10.05 -14.16 -5.08
C GLN A 218 -9.69 -14.77 -3.73
N VAL A 219 -8.77 -14.15 -3.03
CA VAL A 219 -8.47 -14.42 -1.62
C VAL A 219 -8.79 -13.17 -0.82
N GLY A 220 -9.29 -13.36 0.39
CA GLY A 220 -9.43 -12.29 1.36
C GLY A 220 -8.12 -12.09 2.14
N LEU A 221 -7.84 -10.86 2.49
CA LEU A 221 -6.75 -10.47 3.39
C LEU A 221 -7.31 -9.56 4.46
N SER A 222 -7.26 -9.97 5.72
CA SER A 222 -7.43 -9.08 6.86
C SER A 222 -6.05 -8.60 7.32
N TYR A 223 -5.95 -7.34 7.68
CA TYR A 223 -4.69 -6.68 7.95
C TYR A 223 -4.79 -5.71 9.13
N VAL A 224 -3.83 -5.80 10.01
CA VAL A 224 -3.69 -4.93 11.17
C VAL A 224 -2.32 -4.26 11.11
N LEU A 225 -2.33 -2.96 11.17
CA LEU A 225 -1.11 -2.16 11.27
C LEU A 225 -1.19 -1.19 12.47
N ASP A 226 -0.06 -0.73 12.91
CA ASP A 226 0.00 0.39 13.85
C ASP A 226 -0.38 1.68 13.13
N GLY A 227 -1.43 2.34 13.60
CA GLY A 227 -2.02 3.53 12.95
C GLY A 227 -1.09 4.75 12.91
N GLU A 228 -0.03 4.77 13.70
CA GLU A 228 0.95 5.86 13.75
C GLU A 228 2.18 5.56 12.86
N SER A 229 2.80 4.41 13.07
CA SER A 229 4.02 4.03 12.33
C SER A 229 3.75 3.39 10.96
N GLY A 230 2.54 2.86 10.74
CA GLY A 230 2.19 2.08 9.55
C GLY A 230 2.82 0.69 9.51
N LEU A 231 3.52 0.27 10.56
CA LEU A 231 4.14 -1.06 10.61
C LEU A 231 3.10 -2.16 10.70
N SER A 232 3.31 -3.23 9.95
CA SER A 232 2.49 -4.44 9.99
C SER A 232 2.58 -5.10 11.35
N LEU A 233 1.44 -5.37 11.98
CA LEU A 233 1.36 -6.10 13.24
C LEU A 233 0.92 -7.53 13.02
N CYS A 234 -0.16 -7.72 12.26
CA CYS A 234 -0.57 -9.04 11.82
C CYS A 234 -1.44 -8.98 10.56
N HIS A 235 -1.54 -10.10 9.90
CA HIS A 235 -2.45 -10.32 8.78
C HIS A 235 -2.95 -11.76 8.78
N HIS A 236 -4.09 -11.97 8.13
CA HIS A 236 -4.61 -13.31 7.90
C HIS A 236 -5.16 -13.40 6.48
N VAL A 237 -4.80 -14.47 5.78
CA VAL A 237 -5.34 -14.79 4.46
C VAL A 237 -6.48 -15.77 4.65
N TYR A 238 -7.68 -15.39 4.17
CA TYR A 238 -8.89 -16.16 4.34
C TYR A 238 -9.58 -16.45 2.99
N PRO A 239 -10.52 -17.42 2.94
CA PRO A 239 -11.21 -17.76 1.70
C PRO A 239 -11.98 -16.58 1.11
N GLY A 240 -11.83 -16.36 -0.19
CA GLY A 240 -12.37 -15.17 -0.86
C GLY A 240 -13.90 -15.10 -0.97
N ASN A 241 -14.63 -16.09 -0.47
CA ASN A 241 -16.09 -16.13 -0.35
C ASN A 241 -16.59 -15.88 1.09
N VAL A 242 -15.69 -15.74 2.05
CA VAL A 242 -16.04 -15.38 3.45
C VAL A 242 -16.37 -13.89 3.52
N ALA A 243 -17.40 -13.55 4.30
CA ALA A 243 -17.79 -12.16 4.49
C ALA A 243 -16.86 -11.44 5.49
N ASP A 244 -16.61 -10.15 5.27
CA ASP A 244 -15.71 -9.35 6.12
C ASP A 244 -16.15 -9.33 7.60
N VAL A 245 -17.46 -9.44 7.87
CA VAL A 245 -18.02 -9.50 9.23
C VAL A 245 -17.65 -10.82 9.94
N GLU A 246 -17.64 -11.94 9.22
CA GLU A 246 -17.25 -13.24 9.77
C GLU A 246 -15.74 -13.29 10.05
N GLU A 247 -14.94 -12.73 9.14
CA GLU A 247 -13.49 -12.65 9.31
C GLU A 247 -13.08 -11.79 10.51
N PHE A 248 -13.88 -10.79 10.88
CA PHE A 248 -13.56 -9.91 12.00
C PHE A 248 -13.36 -10.66 13.32
N SER A 249 -14.22 -11.64 13.63
CA SER A 249 -14.10 -12.45 14.84
C SER A 249 -12.79 -13.25 14.88
N VAL A 250 -12.35 -13.77 13.72
CA VAL A 250 -11.07 -14.49 13.59
C VAL A 250 -9.90 -13.53 13.78
N ALA A 251 -9.96 -12.36 13.16
CA ALA A 251 -8.93 -11.33 13.30
C ALA A 251 -8.82 -10.83 14.74
N LEU A 252 -9.95 -10.58 15.42
CA LEU A 252 -9.97 -10.14 16.81
C LEU A 252 -9.34 -11.18 17.74
N ALA A 253 -9.66 -12.45 17.57
CA ALA A 253 -9.03 -13.53 18.37
C ALA A 253 -7.50 -13.58 18.18
N ARG A 254 -7.02 -13.34 16.94
CA ARG A 254 -5.58 -13.23 16.64
C ARG A 254 -4.96 -12.00 17.30
N ILE A 255 -5.60 -10.84 17.22
CA ILE A 255 -5.13 -9.60 17.87
C ILE A 255 -5.00 -9.83 19.38
N VAL A 256 -6.06 -10.34 20.03
CA VAL A 256 -6.08 -10.61 21.47
C VAL A 256 -4.92 -11.52 21.87
N ARG A 257 -4.72 -12.62 21.14
CA ARG A 257 -3.59 -13.52 21.39
C ARG A 257 -2.24 -12.81 21.27
N LEU A 258 -2.05 -12.00 20.24
CA LEU A 258 -0.81 -11.24 20.03
C LEU A 258 -0.55 -10.26 21.17
N LEU A 259 -1.58 -9.57 21.64
CA LEU A 259 -1.49 -8.64 22.79
C LEU A 259 -1.09 -9.38 24.07
N ASP A 260 -1.79 -10.46 24.40
CA ASP A 260 -1.56 -11.23 25.63
C ASP A 260 -0.15 -11.81 25.66
N GLN A 261 0.28 -12.47 24.58
CA GLN A 261 1.59 -13.08 24.51
C GLN A 261 2.75 -12.07 24.51
N ASN A 262 2.49 -10.83 24.07
CA ASN A 262 3.44 -9.73 24.18
C ASN A 262 3.25 -8.88 25.46
N GLN A 263 2.40 -9.31 26.41
CA GLN A 263 2.14 -8.60 27.67
C GLN A 263 1.74 -7.13 27.43
N ILE A 264 0.82 -6.93 26.49
CA ILE A 264 0.22 -5.62 26.19
C ILE A 264 -1.16 -5.59 26.82
N ALA A 265 -1.38 -4.65 27.73
CA ALA A 265 -2.67 -4.51 28.42
C ALA A 265 -3.76 -4.13 27.41
N ARG A 266 -4.80 -4.96 27.28
CA ARG A 266 -5.85 -4.83 26.26
C ARG A 266 -6.63 -3.52 26.34
N ASP A 267 -6.85 -3.03 27.57
CA ASP A 267 -7.52 -1.77 27.84
C ASP A 267 -6.76 -0.53 27.35
N THR A 268 -5.44 -0.65 27.13
CA THR A 268 -4.63 0.43 26.52
C THR A 268 -4.75 0.47 25.00
N VAL A 269 -5.24 -0.62 24.38
CA VAL A 269 -5.33 -0.77 22.92
C VAL A 269 -6.64 -0.20 22.40
N THR A 270 -6.57 0.51 21.28
CA THR A 270 -7.75 1.00 20.55
C THR A 270 -7.71 0.50 19.11
N LEU A 271 -8.69 -0.31 18.71
CA LEU A 271 -8.85 -0.80 17.35
C LEU A 271 -9.68 0.18 16.52
N VAL A 272 -9.17 0.57 15.38
CA VAL A 272 -9.83 1.46 14.42
C VAL A 272 -10.24 0.67 13.19
N PHE A 273 -11.50 0.76 12.76
CA PHE A 273 -12.01 0.02 11.61
C PHE A 273 -13.16 0.75 10.91
N ASP A 274 -13.42 0.39 9.64
CA ASP A 274 -14.48 1.03 8.86
C ASP A 274 -15.88 0.54 9.26
N LYS A 275 -16.87 1.34 8.94
CA LYS A 275 -18.32 1.10 9.18
C LYS A 275 -18.84 -0.24 8.67
N GLY A 276 -18.24 -0.80 7.62
CA GLY A 276 -18.60 -2.09 7.06
C GLY A 276 -18.42 -3.25 8.05
N THR A 277 -17.50 -3.10 8.99
CA THR A 277 -17.19 -4.08 10.04
C THR A 277 -17.88 -3.74 11.37
N ALA A 278 -18.53 -2.57 11.48
CA ALA A 278 -19.19 -2.08 12.70
C ALA A 278 -20.57 -2.74 12.93
N ALA A 279 -20.67 -4.06 12.74
CA ALA A 279 -21.86 -4.81 13.15
C ALA A 279 -21.96 -4.83 14.68
N LEU A 280 -23.19 -4.87 15.22
CA LEU A 280 -23.42 -4.88 16.66
C LEU A 280 -22.64 -6.02 17.35
N ASP A 281 -22.68 -7.21 16.77
CA ASP A 281 -21.99 -8.40 17.31
C ASP A 281 -20.47 -8.18 17.42
N ASN A 282 -19.87 -7.46 16.49
CA ASN A 282 -18.44 -7.14 16.53
C ASN A 282 -18.09 -6.17 17.66
N THR A 283 -18.97 -5.19 17.95
CA THR A 283 -18.73 -4.25 19.06
C THR A 283 -18.88 -4.93 20.42
N VAL A 284 -19.79 -5.89 20.55
CA VAL A 284 -19.92 -6.74 21.76
C VAL A 284 -18.66 -7.58 21.96
N GLN A 285 -18.17 -8.24 20.92
CA GLN A 285 -16.93 -9.04 20.99
C GLN A 285 -15.72 -8.19 21.42
N LEU A 286 -15.58 -6.96 20.90
CA LEU A 286 -14.51 -6.04 21.32
C LEU A 286 -14.59 -5.67 22.79
N GLN A 287 -15.80 -5.45 23.29
CA GLN A 287 -16.04 -5.13 24.70
C GLN A 287 -15.69 -6.32 25.59
N GLU A 288 -16.14 -7.52 25.23
CA GLU A 288 -15.80 -8.76 25.94
C GLU A 288 -14.28 -9.03 25.93
N ALA A 289 -13.62 -8.67 24.83
CA ALA A 289 -12.16 -8.75 24.71
C ALA A 289 -11.42 -7.68 25.54
N GLY A 290 -12.11 -6.67 26.05
CA GLY A 290 -11.50 -5.56 26.79
C GLY A 290 -10.69 -4.59 25.93
N VAL A 291 -10.95 -4.54 24.63
CA VAL A 291 -10.24 -3.68 23.65
C VAL A 291 -11.11 -2.46 23.33
N GLY A 292 -10.52 -1.26 23.47
CA GLY A 292 -11.17 -0.04 23.02
C GLY A 292 -11.29 0.02 21.50
N TRP A 293 -12.22 0.81 20.97
CA TRP A 293 -12.39 0.89 19.53
C TRP A 293 -12.92 2.26 19.06
N ILE A 294 -12.68 2.55 17.77
CA ILE A 294 -13.24 3.68 17.01
C ILE A 294 -13.71 3.15 15.66
N SER A 295 -14.94 3.50 15.26
CA SER A 295 -15.45 3.19 13.94
C SER A 295 -16.33 4.32 13.40
N ALA A 296 -16.50 4.40 12.07
CA ALA A 296 -17.46 5.31 11.49
C ALA A 296 -18.88 4.76 11.63
N LEU A 297 -19.80 5.61 12.12
CA LEU A 297 -21.21 5.28 12.22
C LEU A 297 -21.92 5.60 10.89
N PRO A 298 -22.76 4.70 10.34
CA PRO A 298 -23.61 5.03 9.21
C PRO A 298 -24.47 6.27 9.46
N TRP A 299 -24.52 7.18 8.51
CA TRP A 299 -25.19 8.48 8.69
C TRP A 299 -26.66 8.36 9.11
N ASN A 300 -27.39 7.38 8.59
CA ASN A 300 -28.78 7.10 8.94
C ASN A 300 -28.98 6.58 10.36
N GLN A 301 -27.92 6.07 10.99
CA GLN A 301 -27.92 5.60 12.39
C GLN A 301 -27.43 6.69 13.36
N ALA A 302 -26.85 7.78 12.84
CA ALA A 302 -26.39 8.88 13.68
C ALA A 302 -27.61 9.63 14.31
N PRO A 303 -27.47 10.10 15.56
CA PRO A 303 -28.50 10.90 16.23
C PRO A 303 -28.94 12.11 15.42
N ALA A 304 -30.25 12.42 15.45
CA ALA A 304 -30.77 13.56 14.70
C ALA A 304 -30.11 14.87 15.16
N GLU A 305 -29.88 15.03 16.44
CA GLU A 305 -29.26 16.21 17.07
C GLU A 305 -27.85 16.47 16.48
N LEU A 306 -27.06 15.41 16.22
CA LEU A 306 -25.75 15.54 15.59
C LEU A 306 -25.89 15.83 14.09
N ARG A 307 -26.86 15.21 13.40
CA ARG A 307 -27.03 15.40 11.95
C ARG A 307 -27.50 16.79 11.58
N GLU A 308 -28.33 17.41 12.43
CA GLU A 308 -28.95 18.72 12.21
C GLU A 308 -28.04 19.90 12.58
N ARG A 309 -26.94 19.70 13.31
CA ARG A 309 -26.02 20.79 13.67
C ARG A 309 -25.45 21.46 12.42
N ALA A 310 -25.40 22.77 12.42
CA ALA A 310 -24.72 23.50 11.33
C ALA A 310 -23.20 23.39 11.45
N THR A 311 -22.48 23.50 10.33
CA THR A 311 -21.01 23.39 10.32
C THR A 311 -20.35 24.50 11.13
N GLU A 312 -20.94 25.68 11.13
CA GLU A 312 -20.48 26.87 11.86
C GLU A 312 -20.54 26.69 13.37
N GLU A 313 -21.45 25.85 13.86
CA GLU A 313 -21.63 25.54 15.29
C GLU A 313 -20.57 24.56 15.82
N LEU A 314 -19.83 23.90 14.92
CA LEU A 314 -18.80 22.95 15.32
C LEU A 314 -17.50 23.71 15.69
N PRO A 315 -16.93 23.48 16.89
CA PRO A 315 -15.65 24.08 17.26
C PRO A 315 -14.50 23.54 16.39
N PRO A 316 -13.40 24.30 16.19
CA PRO A 316 -12.17 23.77 15.60
C PRO A 316 -11.72 22.53 16.38
N CYS A 317 -11.27 21.49 15.65
CA CYS A 317 -10.85 20.24 16.25
C CYS A 317 -9.44 20.35 16.84
N SER A 318 -8.50 20.93 16.09
CA SER A 318 -7.10 21.12 16.48
C SER A 318 -6.53 22.34 15.78
N ALA A 319 -5.54 22.99 16.41
CA ALA A 319 -4.80 24.08 15.81
C ALA A 319 -3.95 23.62 14.60
N GLU A 320 -3.51 22.36 14.60
CA GLU A 320 -2.73 21.76 13.53
C GLU A 320 -3.57 21.43 12.28
N GLN A 321 -4.89 21.35 12.44
CA GLN A 321 -5.83 21.01 11.37
C GLN A 321 -6.95 22.07 11.25
N PRO A 322 -6.66 23.28 10.78
CA PRO A 322 -7.63 24.39 10.80
C PRO A 322 -8.88 24.15 9.95
N GLY A 323 -8.83 23.22 9.00
CA GLY A 323 -9.99 22.82 8.18
C GLY A 323 -10.87 21.72 8.79
N VAL A 324 -10.53 21.23 9.99
CA VAL A 324 -11.27 20.17 10.68
C VAL A 324 -12.00 20.74 11.90
N ARG A 325 -13.29 20.43 12.01
CA ARG A 325 -14.16 20.80 13.15
C ARG A 325 -14.77 19.54 13.73
N ALA A 326 -14.98 19.48 15.03
CA ALA A 326 -15.59 18.32 15.66
C ALA A 326 -16.29 18.66 16.96
N VAL A 327 -17.35 17.92 17.28
CA VAL A 327 -18.04 17.94 18.57
C VAL A 327 -18.33 16.52 19.02
N ALA A 328 -18.20 16.27 20.31
CA ALA A 328 -18.45 14.97 20.91
C ALA A 328 -19.68 15.01 21.80
N GLU A 329 -20.50 13.96 21.74
CA GLU A 329 -21.66 13.74 22.58
C GLU A 329 -21.72 12.30 23.08
N LYS A 330 -22.41 12.10 24.20
CA LYS A 330 -22.73 10.78 24.70
C LYS A 330 -23.90 10.21 23.92
N LEU A 331 -23.78 8.94 23.54
CA LEU A 331 -24.79 8.21 22.81
C LEU A 331 -25.07 6.88 23.49
N LEU A 332 -26.32 6.61 23.78
CA LEU A 332 -26.76 5.32 24.29
C LEU A 332 -27.22 4.45 23.13
N VAL A 333 -26.49 3.34 22.89
CA VAL A 333 -26.84 2.35 21.87
C VAL A 333 -27.06 1.01 22.56
N HIS A 334 -28.26 0.44 22.46
CA HIS A 334 -28.63 -0.83 23.07
C HIS A 334 -28.33 -0.90 24.58
N GLY A 335 -28.54 0.21 25.30
CA GLY A 335 -28.31 0.29 26.76
C GLY A 335 -26.83 0.51 27.15
N GLN A 336 -25.94 0.58 26.21
CA GLN A 336 -24.52 0.85 26.40
C GLN A 336 -24.18 2.30 26.05
N GLU A 337 -23.39 2.97 26.90
CA GLU A 337 -22.90 4.32 26.63
C GLU A 337 -21.67 4.30 25.75
N TYR A 338 -21.70 5.11 24.69
CA TYR A 338 -20.60 5.36 23.77
C TYR A 338 -20.37 6.86 23.61
N ARG A 339 -19.23 7.22 23.02
CA ARG A 339 -18.97 8.60 22.61
C ARG A 339 -19.14 8.71 21.11
N ALA A 340 -20.06 9.56 20.66
CA ALA A 340 -20.28 9.91 19.26
C ALA A 340 -19.59 11.23 18.96
N VAL A 341 -18.80 11.29 17.89
CA VAL A 341 -18.08 12.48 17.45
C VAL A 341 -18.50 12.84 16.03
N LEU A 342 -19.19 13.97 15.89
CA LEU A 342 -19.44 14.56 14.59
C LEU A 342 -18.19 15.33 14.13
N LYS A 343 -17.56 14.84 13.06
CA LYS A 343 -16.41 15.46 12.42
C LYS A 343 -16.85 16.13 11.12
N TYR A 344 -16.39 17.33 10.88
CA TYR A 344 -16.39 18.00 9.58
C TYR A 344 -14.96 18.23 9.09
N SER A 345 -14.72 17.99 7.80
CA SER A 345 -13.42 18.22 7.15
C SER A 345 -13.63 19.03 5.88
N ALA A 346 -13.07 20.24 5.83
CA ALA A 346 -13.19 21.12 4.66
C ALA A 346 -12.54 20.53 3.40
N PRO A 347 -11.35 19.89 3.45
CA PRO A 347 -10.79 19.20 2.28
C PRO A 347 -11.70 18.09 1.76
N PHE A 348 -12.26 17.26 2.65
CA PHE A 348 -13.17 16.18 2.27
C PHE A 348 -14.49 16.72 1.69
N ALA A 349 -15.02 17.84 2.23
CA ALA A 349 -16.19 18.52 1.67
C ALA A 349 -15.92 19.03 0.26
N ALA A 350 -14.76 19.62 0.01
CA ALA A 350 -14.36 20.10 -1.31
C ALA A 350 -14.23 18.97 -2.34
N GLU A 351 -13.64 17.84 -1.96
CA GLU A 351 -13.53 16.65 -2.81
C GLU A 351 -14.91 16.07 -3.15
N GLN A 352 -15.79 15.92 -2.15
CA GLN A 352 -17.16 15.45 -2.35
C GLN A 352 -17.95 16.41 -3.24
N LEU A 353 -17.81 17.72 -3.03
CA LEU A 353 -18.48 18.74 -3.85
C LEU A 353 -18.04 18.67 -5.31
N HIS A 354 -16.74 18.57 -5.58
CA HIS A 354 -16.20 18.42 -6.93
C HIS A 354 -16.74 17.16 -7.63
N SER A 355 -16.72 16.04 -6.94
CA SER A 355 -17.25 14.77 -7.45
C SER A 355 -18.76 14.85 -7.71
N LEU A 356 -19.52 15.43 -6.78
CA LEU A 356 -20.97 15.59 -6.88
C LEU A 356 -21.36 16.51 -8.04
N THR A 357 -20.74 17.68 -8.19
CA THR A 357 -21.03 18.62 -9.28
C THR A 357 -20.74 18.04 -10.65
N THR A 358 -19.64 17.28 -10.77
CA THR A 358 -19.31 16.53 -11.99
C THR A 358 -20.38 15.48 -12.29
N SER A 359 -20.82 14.74 -11.28
CA SER A 359 -21.83 13.69 -11.42
C SER A 359 -23.21 14.26 -11.75
N ILE A 360 -23.62 15.40 -11.14
CA ILE A 360 -24.84 16.12 -11.47
C ILE A 360 -24.84 16.51 -12.94
N SER A 361 -23.77 17.14 -13.41
CA SER A 361 -23.65 17.59 -14.82
C SER A 361 -23.80 16.43 -15.80
N ARG A 362 -23.13 15.30 -15.55
CA ARG A 362 -23.22 14.09 -16.37
C ARG A 362 -24.63 13.49 -16.36
N THR A 363 -25.25 13.43 -15.18
CA THR A 363 -26.58 12.86 -15.01
C THR A 363 -27.64 13.71 -15.68
N LEU A 364 -27.63 15.02 -15.51
CA LEU A 364 -28.56 15.94 -16.19
C LEU A 364 -28.39 15.86 -17.71
N GLN A 365 -27.18 15.75 -18.24
CA GLN A 365 -26.93 15.53 -19.65
C GLN A 365 -27.51 14.20 -20.16
N SER A 366 -27.37 13.13 -19.37
CA SER A 366 -27.93 11.81 -19.69
C SER A 366 -29.47 11.85 -19.71
N LEU A 367 -30.08 12.49 -18.71
CA LEU A 367 -31.53 12.67 -18.63
C LEU A 367 -32.06 13.51 -19.79
N ARG A 368 -31.37 14.59 -20.19
CA ARG A 368 -31.74 15.41 -21.37
C ARG A 368 -31.71 14.59 -22.66
N ARG A 369 -30.67 13.77 -22.87
CA ARG A 369 -30.57 12.88 -24.03
C ARG A 369 -31.70 11.85 -24.04
N PHE A 370 -31.97 11.25 -22.88
CA PHE A 370 -32.99 10.24 -22.73
C PHE A 370 -34.41 10.80 -22.90
N SER A 371 -34.69 11.99 -22.37
CA SER A 371 -35.96 12.68 -22.60
C SER A 371 -36.23 12.89 -24.10
N LYS A 372 -35.21 13.30 -24.88
CA LYS A 372 -35.32 13.41 -26.35
C LYS A 372 -35.54 12.05 -27.03
N GLU A 373 -34.95 10.96 -26.48
CA GLU A 373 -35.13 9.60 -26.99
C GLU A 373 -36.57 9.11 -26.75
N LEU A 374 -37.11 9.34 -25.56
CA LEU A 374 -38.50 8.99 -25.21
C LEU A 374 -39.55 9.67 -26.08
N ASN A 375 -39.30 10.90 -26.53
CA ASN A 375 -40.19 11.66 -27.38
C ASN A 375 -40.19 11.22 -28.86
N LYS A 376 -39.38 10.23 -29.26
CA LYS A 376 -39.36 9.71 -30.62
C LYS A 376 -40.59 8.85 -30.90
N PRO A 377 -41.28 9.00 -32.06
CA PRO A 377 -42.54 8.29 -32.37
C PRO A 377 -42.45 6.75 -32.34
N ARG A 378 -41.25 6.19 -32.48
CA ARG A 378 -40.98 4.73 -32.48
C ARG A 378 -40.41 4.21 -31.19
N ALA A 379 -40.28 5.01 -30.13
CA ALA A 379 -39.74 4.60 -28.88
C ALA A 379 -40.70 3.64 -28.16
N ARG A 380 -40.28 2.38 -27.95
CA ARG A 380 -41.06 1.35 -27.23
C ARG A 380 -40.44 1.13 -25.84
N TRP A 381 -40.68 2.08 -24.94
CA TRP A 381 -40.21 1.97 -23.56
C TRP A 381 -41.36 1.55 -22.64
N THR A 382 -41.11 0.65 -21.73
CA THR A 382 -42.01 0.38 -20.62
C THR A 382 -41.69 1.33 -19.45
N GLU A 383 -42.68 1.65 -18.65
CA GLU A 383 -42.46 2.49 -17.45
C GLU A 383 -41.35 1.93 -16.57
N GLU A 384 -41.37 0.62 -16.31
CA GLU A 384 -40.36 -0.05 -15.49
C GLU A 384 -38.95 0.09 -16.09
N GLY A 385 -38.82 -0.09 -17.40
CA GLY A 385 -37.54 0.09 -18.11
C GLY A 385 -36.99 1.52 -18.00
N ILE A 386 -37.87 2.53 -18.12
CA ILE A 386 -37.51 3.94 -17.95
C ILE A 386 -37.06 4.18 -16.51
N ARG A 387 -37.85 3.80 -15.50
CA ARG A 387 -37.54 4.00 -14.09
C ARG A 387 -36.24 3.31 -13.70
N ARG A 388 -36.00 2.06 -14.14
CA ARG A 388 -34.76 1.33 -13.89
C ARG A 388 -33.55 2.07 -14.46
N LYS A 389 -33.67 2.60 -15.68
CA LYS A 389 -32.58 3.37 -16.32
C LYS A 389 -32.28 4.67 -15.59
N ILE A 390 -33.31 5.41 -15.17
CA ILE A 390 -33.16 6.65 -14.40
C ILE A 390 -32.57 6.35 -13.02
N GLN A 391 -33.06 5.35 -12.32
CA GLN A 391 -32.54 4.94 -11.01
C GLN A 391 -31.04 4.57 -11.09
N LYS A 392 -30.62 3.89 -12.17
CA LYS A 392 -29.21 3.61 -12.40
C LYS A 392 -28.36 4.89 -12.49
N TRP A 393 -28.85 5.96 -13.10
CA TRP A 393 -28.13 7.23 -13.14
C TRP A 393 -28.18 7.99 -11.82
N LEU A 394 -29.27 7.85 -11.07
CA LEU A 394 -29.46 8.50 -9.77
C LEU A 394 -28.87 7.70 -8.59
N SER A 395 -28.31 6.49 -8.85
CA SER A 395 -27.70 5.66 -7.79
C SER A 395 -26.35 6.20 -7.27
N GLY A 396 -25.78 7.21 -7.93
CA GLY A 396 -24.60 7.91 -7.44
C GLY A 396 -24.87 8.64 -6.12
N GLN A 397 -23.83 8.79 -5.31
CA GLN A 397 -23.95 9.41 -4.00
C GLN A 397 -24.61 10.80 -4.09
N PHE A 398 -25.67 11.02 -3.35
CA PHE A 398 -26.48 12.24 -3.25
C PHE A 398 -27.22 12.67 -4.53
N LEU A 399 -27.09 12.00 -5.67
CA LEU A 399 -27.77 12.40 -6.90
C LEU A 399 -29.30 12.34 -6.78
N GLY A 400 -29.81 11.28 -6.12
CA GLY A 400 -31.25 11.14 -5.86
C GLY A 400 -31.81 12.18 -4.90
N ASP A 401 -30.96 12.82 -4.10
CA ASP A 401 -31.39 13.87 -3.16
C ASP A 401 -31.55 15.23 -3.86
N VAL A 402 -30.76 15.49 -4.93
CA VAL A 402 -30.70 16.81 -5.60
C VAL A 402 -31.31 16.83 -6.99
N ILE A 403 -31.61 15.67 -7.58
CA ILE A 403 -32.25 15.60 -8.89
C ILE A 403 -33.62 14.94 -8.73
N ARG A 404 -34.67 15.71 -8.99
CA ARG A 404 -36.02 15.21 -9.00
C ARG A 404 -36.46 14.89 -10.41
N TYR A 405 -37.34 13.91 -10.59
CA TYR A 405 -37.94 13.63 -11.89
C TYR A 405 -39.40 13.21 -11.76
N GLN A 406 -40.16 13.50 -12.81
CA GLN A 406 -41.53 13.07 -12.99
C GLN A 406 -41.66 12.41 -14.35
N LEU A 407 -42.44 11.31 -14.41
CA LEU A 407 -42.69 10.55 -15.61
C LEU A 407 -44.19 10.50 -15.86
N GLU A 408 -44.61 11.00 -17.01
CA GLU A 408 -46.00 11.04 -17.42
C GLU A 408 -46.20 10.31 -18.74
N SER A 409 -47.31 9.55 -18.84
CA SER A 409 -47.83 9.00 -20.08
C SER A 409 -49.34 9.14 -20.07
N ARG A 410 -49.87 9.88 -21.05
CA ARG A 410 -51.30 9.96 -21.35
C ARG A 410 -51.45 9.70 -22.84
N ASP A 411 -51.85 8.51 -23.24
CA ASP A 411 -52.17 8.10 -24.62
C ASP A 411 -51.14 8.50 -25.70
N GLY A 412 -49.84 8.56 -25.32
CA GLY A 412 -48.76 9.02 -26.20
C GLY A 412 -47.37 8.60 -25.71
N PRO A 413 -46.34 9.17 -26.33
CA PRO A 413 -44.96 8.90 -25.90
C PRO A 413 -44.72 9.39 -24.47
N TRP A 414 -43.87 8.64 -23.72
CA TRP A 414 -43.48 9.01 -22.38
C TRP A 414 -42.81 10.38 -22.30
N ARG A 415 -43.26 11.22 -21.40
CA ARG A 415 -42.65 12.52 -21.11
C ARG A 415 -41.87 12.45 -19.81
N LEU A 416 -40.58 12.73 -19.87
CA LEU A 416 -39.69 12.81 -18.72
C LEU A 416 -39.41 14.29 -18.43
N GLN A 417 -39.90 14.76 -17.29
CA GLN A 417 -39.53 16.04 -16.70
C GLN A 417 -38.53 15.79 -15.58
N PHE A 418 -37.52 16.64 -15.44
CA PHE A 418 -36.55 16.54 -14.36
C PHE A 418 -36.01 17.92 -14.03
N ASP A 419 -35.66 18.11 -12.79
CA ASP A 419 -35.17 19.39 -12.26
C ASP A 419 -34.08 19.19 -11.22
N PHE A 420 -33.25 20.21 -11.08
CA PHE A 420 -32.23 20.28 -10.04
C PHE A 420 -32.79 21.01 -8.82
N ASP A 421 -32.85 20.33 -7.67
CA ASP A 421 -33.35 20.91 -6.44
C ASP A 421 -32.22 21.69 -5.73
N GLN A 422 -32.20 23.00 -5.98
CA GLN A 422 -31.23 23.93 -5.40
C GLN A 422 -31.30 23.93 -3.86
N ALA A 423 -32.49 23.89 -3.27
CA ALA A 423 -32.66 23.92 -1.82
C ALA A 423 -32.12 22.62 -1.16
N ALA A 424 -32.34 21.47 -1.81
CA ALA A 424 -31.75 20.22 -1.34
C ALA A 424 -30.21 20.24 -1.45
N PHE A 425 -29.67 20.79 -2.53
CA PHE A 425 -28.22 20.93 -2.70
C PHE A 425 -27.61 21.84 -1.62
N GLU A 426 -28.22 22.98 -1.32
CA GLU A 426 -27.76 23.87 -0.24
C GLU A 426 -27.82 23.19 1.15
N ARG A 427 -28.86 22.40 1.40
CA ARG A 427 -28.92 21.58 2.64
C ARG A 427 -27.79 20.55 2.70
N LEU A 428 -27.47 19.89 1.57
CA LEU A 428 -26.34 18.95 1.52
C LEU A 428 -25.00 19.65 1.80
N LEU A 429 -24.78 20.83 1.22
CA LEU A 429 -23.57 21.64 1.48
C LEU A 429 -23.44 21.97 2.96
N GLY A 430 -24.50 22.47 3.58
CA GLY A 430 -24.46 22.94 4.95
C GLY A 430 -24.47 21.85 6.01
N ARG A 431 -25.03 20.66 5.71
CA ARG A 431 -25.33 19.66 6.76
C ARG A 431 -24.87 18.24 6.44
N ARG A 432 -24.28 17.97 5.25
CA ARG A 432 -23.92 16.59 4.89
C ARG A 432 -22.51 16.43 4.32
N LEU A 433 -22.08 17.31 3.41
CA LEU A 433 -20.78 17.19 2.78
C LEU A 433 -19.66 17.41 3.81
N GLY A 434 -18.58 16.66 3.66
CA GLY A 434 -17.43 16.73 4.55
C GLY A 434 -17.64 16.14 5.94
N ARG A 435 -18.82 15.54 6.23
CA ARG A 435 -19.18 15.09 7.56
C ARG A 435 -19.07 13.57 7.72
N THR A 436 -18.55 13.18 8.85
CA THR A 436 -18.47 11.79 9.32
C THR A 436 -18.87 11.75 10.79
N VAL A 437 -19.65 10.78 11.19
CA VAL A 437 -19.90 10.49 12.61
C VAL A 437 -19.03 9.31 13.00
N LEU A 438 -18.21 9.50 14.01
CA LEU A 438 -17.39 8.46 14.62
C LEU A 438 -18.03 8.01 15.91
N LEU A 439 -17.96 6.72 16.18
CA LEU A 439 -18.42 6.12 17.44
C LEU A 439 -17.22 5.43 18.10
N THR A 440 -17.12 5.56 19.42
CA THR A 440 -16.04 4.95 20.18
C THR A 440 -16.48 4.50 21.56
N SER A 441 -15.85 3.43 22.06
CA SER A 441 -15.94 2.99 23.45
C SER A 441 -15.06 3.81 24.41
N ARG A 442 -14.17 4.68 23.87
CA ARG A 442 -13.29 5.55 24.67
C ARG A 442 -14.07 6.76 25.18
N LEU A 443 -14.73 6.63 26.30
CA LEU A 443 -15.56 7.69 26.88
C LEU A 443 -14.74 8.88 27.43
N ASP A 444 -13.50 8.63 27.78
CA ASP A 444 -12.52 9.59 28.31
C ASP A 444 -11.82 10.41 27.22
N TRP A 445 -11.84 9.97 25.96
CA TRP A 445 -11.15 10.66 24.87
C TRP A 445 -11.88 11.93 24.43
N THR A 446 -11.13 12.98 24.13
CA THR A 446 -11.66 14.21 23.53
C THR A 446 -12.08 13.98 22.07
N ALA A 447 -12.87 14.90 21.50
CA ALA A 447 -13.21 14.84 20.07
C ALA A 447 -11.94 14.83 19.18
N GLU A 448 -10.94 15.63 19.55
CA GLU A 448 -9.64 15.68 18.86
C GLU A 448 -8.92 14.33 18.88
N GLN A 449 -8.82 13.68 20.04
CA GLN A 449 -8.19 12.37 20.18
C GLN A 449 -8.91 11.30 19.35
N VAL A 450 -10.24 11.30 19.32
CA VAL A 450 -11.02 10.36 18.49
C VAL A 450 -10.80 10.61 17.00
N VAL A 451 -10.80 11.88 16.57
CA VAL A 451 -10.55 12.26 15.17
C VAL A 451 -9.14 11.89 14.74
N ALA A 452 -8.13 12.17 15.57
CA ALA A 452 -6.74 11.80 15.33
C ALA A 452 -6.56 10.28 15.29
N GLY A 453 -7.22 9.57 16.21
CA GLY A 453 -7.20 8.10 16.24
C GLY A 453 -7.79 7.49 14.96
N TYR A 454 -8.93 8.00 14.50
CA TYR A 454 -9.55 7.50 13.26
C TYR A 454 -8.73 7.76 12.00
N ALA A 455 -7.80 8.72 12.02
CA ALA A 455 -6.89 8.95 10.90
C ALA A 455 -6.00 7.72 10.60
N GLY A 456 -5.76 6.84 11.58
CA GLY A 456 -5.08 5.55 11.39
C GLY A 456 -5.74 4.66 10.32
N GLN A 457 -7.07 4.75 10.14
CA GLN A 457 -7.79 4.01 9.09
C GLN A 457 -7.31 4.37 7.68
N GLN A 458 -6.92 5.62 7.44
CA GLN A 458 -6.37 6.03 6.14
C GLN A 458 -5.02 5.36 5.82
N GLN A 459 -4.27 4.94 6.85
CA GLN A 459 -2.99 4.23 6.64
C GLN A 459 -3.22 2.86 6.00
N VAL A 460 -4.17 2.07 6.53
CA VAL A 460 -4.45 0.74 5.97
C VAL A 460 -5.05 0.83 4.57
N GLU A 461 -5.90 1.84 4.31
CA GLU A 461 -6.44 2.09 2.98
C GLU A 461 -5.33 2.45 1.96
N ARG A 462 -4.34 3.27 2.36
CA ARG A 462 -3.17 3.60 1.52
C ARG A 462 -2.33 2.37 1.23
N VAL A 463 -2.07 1.53 2.23
CA VAL A 463 -1.35 0.27 2.03
C VAL A 463 -2.08 -0.62 1.03
N PHE A 464 -3.40 -0.79 1.17
CA PHE A 464 -4.17 -1.59 0.21
C PHE A 464 -4.17 -1.00 -1.21
N ARG A 465 -4.20 0.31 -1.34
CA ARG A 465 -4.06 0.98 -2.64
C ARG A 465 -2.69 0.68 -3.24
N GLY A 466 -1.61 0.96 -2.51
CA GLY A 466 -0.24 0.73 -2.96
C GLY A 466 0.03 -0.74 -3.36
N LEU A 467 -0.61 -1.71 -2.67
CA LEU A 467 -0.54 -3.13 -3.01
C LEU A 467 -1.33 -3.48 -4.29
N LYS A 468 -2.50 -2.86 -4.52
CA LYS A 468 -3.36 -3.14 -5.67
C LYS A 468 -2.87 -2.49 -6.95
N ASP A 469 -2.43 -1.25 -6.85
CA ASP A 469 -1.95 -0.45 -7.98
C ASP A 469 -0.47 -0.77 -8.31
N GLY A 470 0.22 -1.46 -7.40
CA GLY A 470 1.62 -1.84 -7.56
C GLY A 470 2.60 -0.67 -7.41
N GLU A 471 2.12 0.49 -6.91
CA GLU A 471 2.94 1.69 -6.76
C GLU A 471 4.00 1.56 -5.66
N TRP A 472 3.68 0.84 -4.58
CA TRP A 472 4.60 0.65 -3.45
C TRP A 472 5.23 -0.74 -3.46
N LEU A 473 4.42 -1.74 -3.65
CA LEU A 473 4.77 -3.14 -3.70
C LEU A 473 3.74 -3.87 -4.55
N ALA A 474 4.15 -4.53 -5.62
CA ALA A 474 3.21 -5.25 -6.46
C ALA A 474 2.79 -6.59 -5.84
N TRP A 475 1.56 -6.65 -5.32
CA TRP A 475 0.95 -7.91 -4.91
C TRP A 475 0.68 -8.84 -6.10
N GLY A 476 0.08 -8.31 -7.14
CA GLY A 476 -0.28 -9.04 -8.35
C GLY A 476 0.78 -8.99 -9.47
N PRO A 477 0.55 -9.80 -10.53
CA PRO A 477 -0.47 -10.85 -10.66
C PRO A 477 -0.15 -12.11 -9.84
N MET A 478 -1.17 -12.70 -9.17
CA MET A 478 -0.98 -13.88 -8.34
C MET A 478 -1.38 -15.16 -9.08
N HIS A 479 -0.39 -16.02 -9.36
CA HIS A 479 -0.57 -17.32 -10.01
C HIS A 479 -0.33 -18.52 -9.06
N HIS A 480 -0.23 -18.28 -7.76
CA HIS A 480 0.05 -19.30 -6.76
C HIS A 480 -1.14 -20.24 -6.60
N TRP A 481 -0.94 -21.52 -6.78
CA TRP A 481 -1.96 -22.56 -6.92
C TRP A 481 -2.16 -23.46 -5.70
N THR A 482 -1.49 -23.17 -4.59
CA THR A 482 -1.69 -23.80 -3.28
C THR A 482 -1.88 -22.75 -2.20
N ASP A 483 -2.61 -23.07 -1.14
CA ASP A 483 -2.86 -22.19 -0.01
C ASP A 483 -1.54 -21.76 0.67
N ARG A 484 -0.61 -22.68 0.84
CA ARG A 484 0.71 -22.43 1.37
C ARG A 484 1.44 -21.30 0.59
N LYS A 485 1.47 -21.41 -0.73
CA LYS A 485 2.15 -20.42 -1.58
C LYS A 485 1.52 -19.05 -1.50
N ILE A 486 0.19 -18.98 -1.37
CA ILE A 486 -0.53 -17.72 -1.19
C ILE A 486 -0.22 -17.11 0.17
N ARG A 487 -0.21 -17.90 1.24
CA ARG A 487 0.06 -17.45 2.60
C ARG A 487 1.49 -16.89 2.75
N ILE A 488 2.49 -17.59 2.19
CA ILE A 488 3.88 -17.09 2.18
C ILE A 488 4.00 -15.82 1.33
N HIS A 489 3.30 -15.77 0.18
CA HIS A 489 3.26 -14.56 -0.64
C HIS A 489 2.72 -13.36 0.15
N ALA A 490 1.61 -13.52 0.83
CA ALA A 490 1.07 -12.49 1.72
C ALA A 490 2.10 -12.07 2.77
N PHE A 491 2.74 -13.04 3.42
CA PHE A 491 3.68 -12.78 4.50
C PHE A 491 4.88 -11.95 4.04
N TYR A 492 5.56 -12.32 2.94
CA TYR A 492 6.69 -11.50 2.49
C TYR A 492 6.26 -10.13 1.90
N CYS A 493 5.06 -10.01 1.35
CA CYS A 493 4.51 -8.70 0.97
C CYS A 493 4.31 -7.81 2.20
N MET A 494 3.80 -8.35 3.31
CA MET A 494 3.62 -7.60 4.56
C MET A 494 4.95 -7.22 5.20
N LEU A 495 5.98 -8.08 5.11
CA LEU A 495 7.35 -7.72 5.50
C LEU A 495 7.88 -6.57 4.64
N GLY A 496 7.64 -6.60 3.33
CA GLY A 496 8.01 -5.53 2.40
C GLY A 496 7.37 -4.20 2.76
N ILE A 497 6.07 -4.19 3.08
CA ILE A 497 5.37 -2.99 3.54
C ILE A 497 5.99 -2.46 4.84
N SER A 498 6.30 -3.33 5.80
CA SER A 498 6.95 -2.92 7.06
C SER A 498 8.32 -2.28 6.81
N LEU A 499 9.11 -2.83 5.88
CA LEU A 499 10.40 -2.24 5.49
C LEU A 499 10.21 -0.87 4.83
N LEU A 500 9.26 -0.73 3.91
CA LEU A 500 8.94 0.56 3.27
C LEU A 500 8.52 1.60 4.28
N GLN A 501 7.62 1.26 5.20
CA GLN A 501 7.17 2.18 6.25
C GLN A 501 8.32 2.59 7.18
N TYR A 502 9.21 1.64 7.52
CA TYR A 502 10.39 1.95 8.32
C TYR A 502 11.33 2.92 7.59
N VAL A 503 11.66 2.65 6.32
CA VAL A 503 12.50 3.54 5.47
C VAL A 503 11.87 4.92 5.34
N HIS A 504 10.57 4.99 5.04
CA HIS A 504 9.84 6.24 4.89
C HIS A 504 9.87 7.09 6.18
N ARG A 505 9.65 6.44 7.33
CA ARG A 505 9.74 7.11 8.64
C ARG A 505 11.14 7.69 8.89
N GLN A 506 12.20 6.94 8.57
CA GLN A 506 13.57 7.44 8.71
C GLN A 506 13.88 8.58 7.73
N ALA A 507 13.41 8.47 6.49
CA ALA A 507 13.59 9.48 5.46
C ALA A 507 12.90 10.82 5.79
N LYS A 508 11.76 10.78 6.48
CA LYS A 508 11.04 11.98 6.96
C LYS A 508 11.84 12.86 7.92
N ALA A 509 12.87 12.34 8.55
CA ALA A 509 13.77 13.15 9.36
C ALA A 509 14.58 14.17 8.51
N ALA A 510 14.81 13.85 7.23
CA ALA A 510 15.51 14.73 6.29
C ALA A 510 14.55 15.52 5.39
N TRP A 511 13.34 15.00 5.18
CA TRP A 511 12.34 15.61 4.30
C TRP A 511 10.92 15.33 4.84
N SER A 512 10.35 16.27 5.60
CA SER A 512 9.10 16.09 6.37
C SER A 512 7.88 15.71 5.51
N ASP A 513 7.76 16.31 4.33
CA ASP A 513 6.59 16.18 3.43
C ASP A 513 6.79 15.12 2.34
N LEU A 514 7.82 14.29 2.49
CA LEU A 514 8.16 13.23 1.53
C LEU A 514 7.01 12.23 1.40
N SER A 515 6.50 12.05 0.18
CA SER A 515 5.56 10.97 -0.12
C SER A 515 6.28 9.63 -0.28
N MET A 516 5.54 8.52 -0.24
CA MET A 516 6.11 7.20 -0.48
C MET A 516 6.59 7.06 -1.93
N GLU A 517 5.83 7.59 -2.87
CA GLU A 517 6.14 7.57 -4.30
C GLU A 517 7.44 8.33 -4.59
N GLN A 518 7.58 9.54 -4.06
CA GLN A 518 8.81 10.33 -4.17
C GLN A 518 10.01 9.62 -3.55
N LEU A 519 9.83 8.99 -2.38
CA LEU A 519 10.89 8.20 -1.74
C LEU A 519 11.39 7.08 -2.66
N LEU A 520 10.46 6.33 -3.26
CA LEU A 520 10.79 5.23 -4.16
C LEU A 520 11.53 5.73 -5.41
N GLU A 521 11.03 6.78 -6.05
CA GLU A 521 11.64 7.40 -7.23
C GLU A 521 13.07 7.87 -6.93
N GLU A 522 13.27 8.65 -5.86
CA GLU A 522 14.58 9.20 -5.52
C GLU A 522 15.61 8.11 -5.17
N LEU A 523 15.18 7.06 -4.46
CA LEU A 523 16.08 5.96 -4.11
C LEU A 523 16.40 5.04 -5.28
N GLN A 524 15.49 4.83 -6.23
CA GLN A 524 15.74 4.04 -7.44
C GLN A 524 16.77 4.68 -8.36
N GLU A 525 16.88 6.01 -8.36
CA GLU A 525 17.85 6.73 -9.17
C GLU A 525 19.29 6.68 -8.60
N ILE A 526 19.48 6.28 -7.34
CA ILE A 526 20.82 6.11 -6.76
C ILE A 526 21.39 4.78 -7.22
N GLN A 527 22.31 4.85 -8.17
CA GLN A 527 22.92 3.70 -8.83
C GLN A 527 24.41 3.61 -8.49
N GLN A 528 24.99 2.41 -8.57
CA GLN A 528 26.42 2.18 -8.40
C GLN A 528 27.04 1.68 -9.71
N PHE A 529 28.10 2.33 -10.14
CA PHE A 529 28.96 1.86 -11.23
C PHE A 529 30.08 1.00 -10.67
N VAL A 530 30.22 -0.20 -11.18
CA VAL A 530 31.34 -1.10 -10.90
C VAL A 530 32.27 -1.04 -12.11
N LEU A 531 33.42 -0.41 -11.94
CA LEU A 531 34.43 -0.23 -12.99
C LEU A 531 35.54 -1.28 -12.80
N LEU A 532 35.72 -2.16 -13.75
CA LEU A 532 36.77 -3.17 -13.74
C LEU A 532 37.98 -2.67 -14.53
N TYR A 533 39.13 -2.60 -13.87
CA TYR A 533 40.39 -2.18 -14.47
C TYR A 533 41.30 -3.38 -14.79
N PRO A 534 42.17 -3.26 -15.80
CA PRO A 534 43.11 -4.31 -16.15
C PRO A 534 44.04 -4.65 -14.97
N ARG A 535 44.61 -5.86 -15.02
CA ARG A 535 45.63 -6.30 -14.08
C ARG A 535 46.86 -5.39 -14.17
N GLN A 536 47.41 -5.02 -13.03
CA GLN A 536 48.70 -4.35 -12.98
C GLN A 536 49.82 -5.43 -12.93
N GLY A 537 50.46 -5.69 -14.06
CA GLY A 537 51.50 -6.72 -14.22
C GLY A 537 50.95 -8.14 -14.48
N GLU A 538 51.85 -9.08 -14.82
CA GLU A 538 51.48 -10.44 -15.23
C GLU A 538 50.80 -11.28 -14.14
N LYS A 539 51.06 -11.00 -12.85
CA LYS A 539 50.50 -11.73 -11.69
C LYS A 539 49.45 -10.96 -10.88
N GLY A 540 49.07 -9.75 -11.33
CA GLY A 540 48.08 -8.92 -10.60
C GLY A 540 46.65 -9.41 -10.79
N THR A 541 45.79 -9.16 -9.79
CA THR A 541 44.32 -9.32 -9.91
C THR A 541 43.68 -8.09 -10.57
N PRO A 542 42.60 -8.24 -11.36
CA PRO A 542 41.81 -7.09 -11.82
C PRO A 542 41.37 -6.24 -10.64
N ARG A 543 41.43 -4.91 -10.76
CA ARG A 543 41.00 -3.97 -9.72
C ARG A 543 39.60 -3.49 -10.05
N ALA A 544 38.67 -3.61 -9.10
CA ALA A 544 37.36 -2.99 -9.20
C ALA A 544 37.36 -1.63 -8.48
N ALA A 545 36.74 -0.63 -9.09
CA ALA A 545 36.39 0.63 -8.45
C ALA A 545 34.86 0.81 -8.47
N TYR A 546 34.33 1.37 -7.39
CA TYR A 546 32.91 1.55 -7.18
C TYR A 546 32.62 3.05 -7.10
N VAL A 547 31.70 3.52 -7.93
CA VAL A 547 31.35 4.94 -8.03
C VAL A 547 29.84 5.07 -8.00
N LEU A 548 29.29 5.88 -7.11
CA LEU A 548 27.86 6.17 -7.11
C LEU A 548 27.51 7.16 -8.24
N SER A 549 26.28 7.05 -8.74
CA SER A 549 25.70 8.04 -9.65
C SER A 549 25.75 9.43 -9.02
N LYS A 550 25.75 10.48 -9.85
CA LYS A 550 25.67 11.85 -9.34
C LYS A 550 24.31 12.05 -8.67
N GLN A 551 24.34 12.33 -7.38
CA GLN A 551 23.15 12.51 -6.57
C GLN A 551 22.71 13.98 -6.55
N THR A 552 21.40 14.21 -6.53
CA THR A 552 20.78 15.48 -6.19
C THR A 552 20.99 15.81 -4.70
N LEU A 553 20.71 17.05 -4.28
CA LEU A 553 20.76 17.40 -2.85
C LEU A 553 19.74 16.60 -2.03
N ALA A 554 18.57 16.32 -2.60
CA ALA A 554 17.55 15.49 -1.97
C ALA A 554 18.04 14.05 -1.76
N GLN A 555 18.61 13.44 -2.80
CA GLN A 555 19.20 12.10 -2.73
C GLN A 555 20.34 12.00 -1.73
N GLN A 556 21.20 13.03 -1.65
CA GLN A 556 22.27 13.08 -0.65
C GLN A 556 21.71 13.15 0.78
N ALA A 557 20.67 13.97 0.99
CA ALA A 557 20.01 14.07 2.30
C ALA A 557 19.36 12.74 2.70
N LEU A 558 18.66 12.07 1.76
CA LEU A 558 18.06 10.74 1.95
C LEU A 558 19.13 9.67 2.22
N ALA A 559 20.20 9.64 1.42
CA ALA A 559 21.30 8.70 1.59
C ALA A 559 21.94 8.81 2.98
N LYS A 560 22.12 10.04 3.48
CA LYS A 560 22.62 10.30 4.83
C LYS A 560 21.62 9.87 5.92
N ALA A 561 20.34 10.23 5.78
CA ALA A 561 19.30 9.86 6.75
C ALA A 561 19.12 8.35 6.87
N LEU A 562 19.22 7.64 5.74
CA LEU A 562 19.11 6.18 5.64
C LEU A 562 20.44 5.45 5.85
N LYS A 563 21.55 6.19 6.06
CA LYS A 563 22.89 5.66 6.29
C LYS A 563 23.40 4.74 5.17
N LEU A 564 23.15 5.10 3.92
CA LEU A 564 23.57 4.29 2.77
C LEU A 564 25.10 4.15 2.66
N ASP A 565 25.87 4.98 3.34
CA ASP A 565 27.32 4.89 3.50
C ASP A 565 27.79 3.68 4.34
N GLU A 566 26.91 3.08 5.15
CA GLU A 566 27.19 1.82 5.86
C GLU A 566 27.25 0.60 4.93
N LEU A 567 26.73 0.70 3.69
CA LEU A 567 26.82 -0.36 2.70
C LEU A 567 28.25 -0.52 2.20
N GLN A 568 28.67 -1.78 2.02
CA GLN A 568 30.01 -2.06 1.53
C GLN A 568 30.15 -1.62 0.08
N ILE A 569 30.77 -0.46 -0.12
CA ILE A 569 31.09 0.06 -1.46
C ILE A 569 32.24 -0.74 -2.09
N THR A 570 32.97 -1.53 -1.29
CA THR A 570 34.14 -2.32 -1.74
C THR A 570 33.90 -3.81 -1.59
N HIS A 571 34.35 -4.61 -2.58
CA HIS A 571 34.35 -6.07 -2.45
C HIS A 571 35.17 -6.52 -1.21
N ARG A 572 34.59 -7.33 -0.37
CA ARG A 572 35.40 -8.28 0.43
C ARG A 572 36.06 -9.25 -0.54
N ARG A 573 37.39 -9.32 -0.47
CA ARG A 573 38.20 -10.30 -1.20
C ARG A 573 37.83 -11.73 -0.82
#